data_38e36edbb2aed6d6401c350f0d5db0bb
#
_entry.id   38e36edbb2aed6d6401c350f0d5db0bb
#
_cell.length_a   1.000
_cell.length_b   1.000
_cell.length_c   1.000
_cell.angle_alpha   90.00
_cell.angle_beta   90.00
_cell.angle_gamma   90.00
#
_symmetry.space_group_name_H-M   'P 1'
#
loop_
_entity.id
_entity.type
_entity.pdbx_description
1 polymer ?
#
loop_
_entity_poly.entity_id
_entity_poly.type
_entity_poly.pdbx_seq_one_letter_code
_entity_poly.pdbx_strand_id
1 'polypeptide(L)'
;MTEKRETIEIGDASLDYLFDENQDEGVESSAVTEEQLEMYRNYDMRTPIPGKTIEATLVGESDDDFLFDANCKDYIRVSRNKTEFAFLEGHKYGDLFEIAIMSVYNDPFWIKGSIAALYEAQVHEELKALDADQYIDAYVKEMTPAGYNMTITHNHITLEAFMPHTLAGINKLHENARKQLVGQSLRVMIESYAGDKGTYIVSRRKYLNQLKPKEIKKLNTEDVYTGHVTGTTPFGVFVEFNECLTGMIHKSNIHPDWQDKIQQIEAGTEIDFFVKEIIRDKKIILTQIQKESLWDNIGSGDIIDGIVRDHKNFGILVNLDEETMGLIHTSEIGKVGGVKADKGDKVSVKVLAVDRMNRKIFLTPTK
;
A
#
# COMPACT_ATOMS: atom_id res chain seq x y z
N MET A 1 19.04 -13.94 -42.53
CA MET A 1 18.68 -12.78 -43.35
C MET A 1 19.47 -11.63 -42.77
N THR A 2 20.45 -11.19 -43.52
CA THR A 2 21.47 -10.21 -43.13
C THR A 2 20.86 -8.84 -43.39
N GLU A 3 20.52 -8.09 -42.34
CA GLU A 3 20.14 -6.67 -42.50
C GLU A 3 21.38 -5.87 -42.93
N LYS A 4 21.27 -5.26 -44.06
CA LYS A 4 22.25 -4.32 -44.60
C LYS A 4 22.25 -3.07 -43.67
N ARG A 5 23.42 -2.84 -43.08
CA ARG A 5 23.76 -1.52 -42.52
C ARG A 5 23.85 -0.54 -43.70
N GLU A 6 22.95 0.44 -43.75
CA GLU A 6 23.11 1.60 -44.63
C GLU A 6 24.21 2.46 -44.03
N THR A 7 25.40 2.37 -44.56
CA THR A 7 26.49 3.32 -44.35
C THR A 7 26.09 4.57 -45.14
N ILE A 8 25.76 5.67 -44.46
CA ILE A 8 25.66 6.98 -45.12
C ILE A 8 27.12 7.41 -45.38
N GLU A 9 27.53 7.34 -46.63
CA GLU A 9 28.76 7.98 -47.08
C GLU A 9 28.60 9.52 -46.86
N ILE A 10 29.35 10.03 -45.88
CA ILE A 10 29.56 11.46 -45.75
C ILE A 10 30.57 11.74 -46.87
N GLY A 11 30.07 12.40 -47.94
CA GLY A 11 30.91 12.81 -49.07
C GLY A 11 32.06 13.69 -48.64
N ASP A 12 33.14 13.67 -49.39
CA ASP A 12 34.40 14.39 -49.23
C ASP A 12 34.26 15.92 -49.02
N ALA A 13 33.06 16.49 -49.11
CA ALA A 13 32.80 17.94 -49.02
C ALA A 13 33.01 18.56 -47.61
N SER A 14 33.16 17.79 -46.55
CA SER A 14 33.32 18.36 -45.20
C SER A 14 34.78 18.62 -44.79
N LEU A 15 35.76 18.20 -45.60
CA LEU A 15 37.18 18.44 -45.33
C LEU A 15 37.78 19.52 -46.22
N ASP A 16 37.12 19.88 -47.32
CA ASP A 16 37.66 20.88 -48.30
C ASP A 16 37.82 22.29 -47.70
N TYR A 17 37.04 22.66 -46.70
CA TYR A 17 37.19 23.99 -46.04
C TYR A 17 38.46 24.06 -45.16
N LEU A 18 39.10 22.95 -44.82
CA LEU A 18 40.35 22.89 -44.07
C LEU A 18 41.57 23.11 -44.95
N PHE A 19 41.39 23.08 -46.29
CA PHE A 19 42.46 23.18 -47.30
C PHE A 19 42.31 24.35 -48.26
N ASP A 20 41.55 25.40 -47.87
CA ASP A 20 41.48 26.61 -48.68
C ASP A 20 42.79 27.39 -48.54
N GLU A 21 43.68 27.23 -49.54
CA GLU A 21 45.05 27.78 -49.63
C GLU A 21 45.12 29.30 -49.88
N ASN A 22 44.01 30.05 -49.80
CA ASN A 22 44.00 31.46 -50.08
C ASN A 22 43.42 32.25 -48.91
N GLN A 23 44.20 32.44 -47.84
CA GLN A 23 44.19 33.71 -47.12
C GLN A 23 45.47 33.91 -46.31
N ASP A 24 46.13 35.02 -46.66
CA ASP A 24 47.37 35.54 -46.18
C ASP A 24 47.46 35.81 -44.68
N GLU A 25 48.69 35.60 -44.18
CA GLU A 25 49.42 36.31 -43.13
C GLU A 25 48.95 36.10 -41.65
N GLY A 26 49.72 35.27 -40.94
CA GLY A 26 50.08 35.61 -39.57
C GLY A 26 49.65 34.70 -38.44
N VAL A 27 49.25 33.42 -38.67
CA VAL A 27 49.15 32.42 -37.60
C VAL A 27 50.00 31.21 -38.02
N GLU A 28 50.99 30.83 -37.22
CA GLU A 28 51.69 29.56 -37.41
C GLU A 28 50.64 28.44 -37.42
N SER A 29 50.21 28.02 -38.60
CA SER A 29 49.39 26.84 -38.78
C SER A 29 50.25 25.66 -38.36
N SER A 30 49.99 25.11 -37.19
CA SER A 30 50.47 23.78 -36.89
C SER A 30 49.87 22.83 -37.94
N ALA A 31 50.66 22.51 -38.97
CA ALA A 31 50.27 21.59 -40.03
C ALA A 31 49.76 20.31 -39.36
N VAL A 32 48.44 20.01 -39.55
CA VAL A 32 47.84 18.76 -39.10
C VAL A 32 48.66 17.62 -39.72
N THR A 33 49.31 16.84 -38.90
CA THR A 33 50.16 15.75 -39.37
C THR A 33 49.32 14.65 -40.06
N GLU A 34 49.91 13.95 -41.04
CA GLU A 34 49.25 12.81 -41.69
C GLU A 34 48.69 11.80 -40.68
N GLU A 35 49.36 11.55 -39.55
CA GLU A 35 48.86 10.76 -38.43
C GLU A 35 47.59 11.30 -37.80
N GLN A 36 47.47 12.61 -37.67
CA GLN A 36 46.24 13.28 -37.17
C GLN A 36 45.09 13.15 -38.19
N LEU A 37 45.40 13.28 -39.49
CA LEU A 37 44.43 13.06 -40.57
C LEU A 37 43.95 11.60 -40.66
N GLU A 38 44.85 10.62 -40.51
CA GLU A 38 44.47 9.23 -40.42
C GLU A 38 43.63 8.92 -39.16
N MET A 39 43.92 9.57 -38.04
CA MET A 39 43.14 9.48 -36.83
C MET A 39 41.71 10.04 -37.01
N TYR A 40 41.56 11.18 -37.73
CA TYR A 40 40.25 11.73 -38.08
C TYR A 40 39.50 10.86 -39.14
N ARG A 41 40.16 10.26 -40.08
CA ARG A 41 39.55 9.37 -41.09
C ARG A 41 39.06 8.04 -40.51
N ASN A 42 39.71 7.58 -39.44
CA ASN A 42 39.35 6.35 -38.76
C ASN A 42 38.38 6.58 -37.59
N TYR A 43 37.97 7.83 -37.35
CA TYR A 43 37.01 8.17 -36.31
C TYR A 43 35.59 7.86 -36.80
N ASP A 44 35.08 6.69 -36.37
CA ASP A 44 33.71 6.26 -36.68
C ASP A 44 32.73 7.10 -35.83
N MET A 45 32.45 8.30 -36.33
CA MET A 45 31.53 9.24 -35.63
C MET A 45 30.12 8.71 -35.64
N ARG A 46 29.59 8.47 -34.47
CA ARG A 46 28.19 8.09 -34.29
C ARG A 46 27.26 9.26 -34.52
N THR A 47 26.16 9.07 -35.24
CA THR A 47 25.11 10.07 -35.41
C THR A 47 24.06 9.92 -34.33
N PRO A 48 23.91 10.90 -33.43
CA PRO A 48 22.89 10.86 -32.41
C PRO A 48 21.50 11.06 -33.03
N ILE A 49 20.58 10.11 -32.74
CA ILE A 49 19.21 10.15 -33.28
C ILE A 49 18.24 10.38 -32.11
N PRO A 50 17.43 11.47 -32.10
CA PRO A 50 16.42 11.69 -31.08
C PRO A 50 15.48 10.50 -30.91
N GLY A 51 15.19 10.12 -29.65
CA GLY A 51 14.36 8.98 -29.30
C GLY A 51 15.09 7.63 -29.32
N LYS A 52 16.39 7.58 -29.63
CA LYS A 52 17.23 6.38 -29.50
C LYS A 52 18.20 6.49 -28.33
N THR A 53 18.66 5.33 -27.86
CA THR A 53 19.68 5.22 -26.82
C THR A 53 21.07 5.10 -27.43
N ILE A 54 22.08 5.59 -26.73
CA ILE A 54 23.48 5.49 -27.09
C ILE A 54 24.31 5.25 -25.83
N GLU A 55 25.33 4.39 -25.96
CA GLU A 55 26.33 4.22 -24.91
C GLU A 55 27.34 5.36 -24.98
N ALA A 56 27.58 6.01 -23.84
CA ALA A 56 28.49 7.14 -23.71
C ALA A 56 29.25 7.10 -22.38
N THR A 57 30.47 7.61 -22.38
CA THR A 57 31.35 7.64 -21.24
C THR A 57 31.26 9.00 -20.53
N LEU A 58 31.12 9.01 -19.22
CA LEU A 58 31.14 10.25 -18.41
C LEU A 58 32.57 10.82 -18.44
N VAL A 59 32.73 11.98 -19.07
CA VAL A 59 34.06 12.60 -19.25
C VAL A 59 34.25 13.89 -18.45
N GLY A 60 33.16 14.54 -18.03
CA GLY A 60 33.27 15.78 -17.29
C GLY A 60 31.92 16.37 -16.88
N GLU A 61 32.00 17.58 -16.36
CA GLU A 61 30.83 18.36 -15.96
C GLU A 61 31.05 19.85 -16.25
N SER A 62 29.96 20.54 -16.48
CA SER A 62 29.87 22.01 -16.53
C SER A 62 28.99 22.51 -15.40
N ASP A 63 28.74 23.83 -15.33
CA ASP A 63 27.89 24.43 -14.30
C ASP A 63 26.46 23.81 -14.32
N ASP A 64 25.92 23.59 -15.54
CA ASP A 64 24.53 23.16 -15.74
C ASP A 64 24.36 21.71 -16.20
N ASP A 65 25.43 21.09 -16.75
CA ASP A 65 25.34 19.79 -17.42
C ASP A 65 26.48 18.83 -17.03
N PHE A 66 26.22 17.55 -17.07
CA PHE A 66 27.20 16.48 -17.17
C PHE A 66 27.54 16.24 -18.66
N LEU A 67 28.80 15.98 -18.94
CA LEU A 67 29.32 15.79 -20.29
C LEU A 67 29.67 14.32 -20.52
N PHE A 68 29.14 13.77 -21.62
CA PHE A 68 29.36 12.39 -22.00
C PHE A 68 29.92 12.31 -23.42
N ASP A 69 30.94 11.48 -23.59
CA ASP A 69 31.53 11.18 -24.88
C ASP A 69 30.95 9.88 -25.45
N ALA A 70 30.34 9.95 -26.61
CA ALA A 70 29.79 8.83 -27.35
C ALA A 70 30.40 8.69 -28.74
N ASN A 71 31.54 9.28 -28.99
CA ASN A 71 32.16 9.45 -30.33
C ASN A 71 31.24 10.17 -31.32
N CYS A 72 30.49 11.17 -30.81
CA CYS A 72 29.67 12.05 -31.63
C CYS A 72 30.43 13.35 -31.95
N LYS A 73 29.86 14.19 -32.83
CA LYS A 73 30.45 15.52 -33.20
C LYS A 73 30.65 16.44 -32.00
N ASP A 74 29.84 16.32 -30.94
CA ASP A 74 29.97 17.08 -29.69
C ASP A 74 29.58 16.13 -28.52
N TYR A 75 29.89 16.54 -27.29
CA TYR A 75 29.50 15.86 -26.10
C TYR A 75 27.98 15.83 -25.93
N ILE A 76 27.47 14.71 -25.41
CA ILE A 76 26.07 14.63 -24.98
C ILE A 76 25.97 15.36 -23.65
N ARG A 77 25.06 16.33 -23.54
CA ARG A 77 24.83 17.11 -22.34
C ARG A 77 23.60 16.56 -21.60
N VAL A 78 23.81 16.18 -20.36
CA VAL A 78 22.76 15.72 -19.45
C VAL A 78 22.62 16.73 -18.30
N SER A 79 21.45 17.32 -18.16
CA SER A 79 21.23 18.42 -17.21
C SER A 79 21.49 18.00 -15.75
N ARG A 80 22.19 18.85 -14.97
CA ARG A 80 22.49 18.61 -13.54
C ARG A 80 21.27 18.86 -12.66
N ASN A 81 20.17 18.17 -12.92
CA ASN A 81 19.01 18.18 -12.04
C ASN A 81 19.11 17.06 -10.99
N LYS A 82 18.26 17.14 -9.95
CA LYS A 82 18.26 16.20 -8.83
C LYS A 82 18.04 14.74 -9.28
N THR A 83 17.22 14.53 -10.30
CA THR A 83 16.88 13.19 -10.80
C THR A 83 18.07 12.56 -11.52
N GLU A 84 18.68 13.30 -12.47
CA GLU A 84 19.86 12.83 -13.21
C GLU A 84 21.05 12.60 -12.27
N PHE A 85 21.26 13.51 -11.30
CA PHE A 85 22.32 13.38 -10.31
C PHE A 85 22.20 12.08 -9.50
N ALA A 86 20.99 11.64 -9.16
CA ALA A 86 20.78 10.41 -8.39
C ALA A 86 21.29 9.15 -9.12
N PHE A 87 21.28 9.16 -10.46
CA PHE A 87 21.83 8.06 -11.25
C PHE A 87 23.35 8.08 -11.37
N LEU A 88 23.97 9.24 -11.13
CA LEU A 88 25.40 9.44 -11.22
C LEU A 88 26.11 9.38 -9.87
N GLU A 89 25.34 9.33 -8.78
CA GLU A 89 25.88 9.28 -7.42
C GLU A 89 26.73 8.01 -7.20
N GLY A 90 28.00 8.21 -6.85
CA GLY A 90 28.98 7.12 -6.65
C GLY A 90 29.75 6.67 -7.90
N HIS A 91 29.41 7.19 -9.09
CA HIS A 91 30.12 6.93 -10.34
C HIS A 91 31.35 7.83 -10.53
N LYS A 92 32.24 7.42 -11.40
CA LYS A 92 33.51 8.12 -11.68
C LYS A 92 33.59 8.51 -13.16
N TYR A 93 34.43 9.50 -13.43
CA TYR A 93 34.82 9.79 -14.81
C TYR A 93 35.46 8.56 -15.44
N GLY A 94 35.02 8.22 -16.65
CA GLY A 94 35.40 7.01 -17.36
C GLY A 94 34.36 5.89 -17.30
N ASP A 95 33.32 5.99 -16.44
CA ASP A 95 32.24 5.02 -16.39
C ASP A 95 31.32 5.16 -17.62
N LEU A 96 30.82 4.01 -18.09
CA LEU A 96 29.97 3.92 -19.27
C LEU A 96 28.49 3.95 -18.85
N PHE A 97 27.69 4.75 -19.57
CA PHE A 97 26.25 4.88 -19.35
C PHE A 97 25.48 4.72 -20.64
N GLU A 98 24.28 4.18 -20.54
CA GLU A 98 23.29 4.23 -21.61
C GLU A 98 22.46 5.51 -21.48
N ILE A 99 22.39 6.33 -22.53
CA ILE A 99 21.75 7.64 -22.51
C ILE A 99 20.69 7.72 -23.60
N ALA A 100 19.48 8.15 -23.25
CA ALA A 100 18.45 8.48 -24.23
C ALA A 100 18.74 9.84 -24.87
N ILE A 101 18.80 9.90 -26.20
CA ILE A 101 18.95 11.16 -26.94
C ILE A 101 17.59 11.85 -26.98
N MET A 102 17.50 13.00 -26.30
CA MET A 102 16.25 13.78 -26.23
C MET A 102 16.10 14.69 -27.45
N SER A 103 17.17 15.41 -27.83
CA SER A 103 17.15 16.31 -28.98
C SER A 103 18.57 16.58 -29.46
N VAL A 104 18.64 16.89 -30.74
CA VAL A 104 19.88 17.35 -31.42
C VAL A 104 19.62 18.72 -32.04
N TYR A 105 20.46 19.69 -31.70
CA TYR A 105 20.38 21.05 -32.20
C TYR A 105 21.51 21.25 -33.21
N ASN A 106 21.27 21.95 -34.33
CA ASN A 106 22.22 22.09 -35.41
C ASN A 106 22.93 23.45 -35.46
N ASP A 107 22.35 24.48 -34.84
CA ASP A 107 22.94 25.81 -34.84
C ASP A 107 22.65 26.55 -33.52
N PRO A 108 23.61 26.63 -32.57
CA PRO A 108 24.87 25.86 -32.55
C PRO A 108 24.62 24.37 -32.37
N PHE A 109 25.55 23.55 -32.86
CA PHE A 109 25.42 22.09 -32.71
C PHE A 109 25.62 21.67 -31.25
N TRP A 110 24.65 20.97 -30.69
CA TRP A 110 24.74 20.34 -29.38
C TRP A 110 23.70 19.22 -29.22
N ILE A 111 23.97 18.27 -28.33
CA ILE A 111 23.16 17.07 -28.13
C ILE A 111 22.66 17.11 -26.69
N LYS A 112 21.34 16.99 -26.53
CA LYS A 112 20.71 16.83 -25.22
C LYS A 112 20.38 15.36 -24.99
N GLY A 113 20.92 14.81 -23.90
CA GLY A 113 20.62 13.47 -23.43
C GLY A 113 19.91 13.46 -22.07
N SER A 114 19.40 12.31 -21.67
CA SER A 114 18.86 12.04 -20.34
C SER A 114 19.05 10.57 -20.00
N ILE A 115 19.58 10.29 -18.83
CA ILE A 115 19.65 8.94 -18.26
C ILE A 115 18.28 8.65 -17.62
N ALA A 116 17.72 9.60 -16.91
CA ALA A 116 16.42 9.47 -16.24
C ALA A 116 15.30 9.10 -17.22
N ALA A 117 15.29 9.65 -18.44
CA ALA A 117 14.27 9.32 -19.46
C ALA A 117 14.27 7.85 -19.88
N LEU A 118 15.45 7.21 -19.90
CA LEU A 118 15.55 5.79 -20.16
C LEU A 118 14.91 4.95 -19.03
N TYR A 119 15.27 5.27 -17.79
CA TYR A 119 14.71 4.60 -16.62
C TYR A 119 13.22 4.90 -16.43
N GLU A 120 12.77 6.09 -16.75
CA GLU A 120 11.35 6.45 -16.73
C GLU A 120 10.54 5.55 -17.66
N ALA A 121 11.01 5.31 -18.88
CA ALA A 121 10.37 4.37 -19.80
C ALA A 121 10.31 2.93 -19.25
N GLN A 122 11.40 2.47 -18.63
CA GLN A 122 11.43 1.15 -17.98
C GLN A 122 10.46 1.07 -16.80
N VAL A 123 10.44 2.08 -15.93
CA VAL A 123 9.51 2.15 -14.79
C VAL A 123 8.06 2.17 -15.28
N HIS A 124 7.76 2.88 -16.37
CA HIS A 124 6.42 2.85 -16.96
C HIS A 124 6.01 1.45 -17.42
N GLU A 125 6.91 0.69 -18.06
CA GLU A 125 6.64 -0.70 -18.47
C GLU A 125 6.51 -1.62 -17.25
N GLU A 126 7.35 -1.48 -16.23
CA GLU A 126 7.25 -2.23 -14.98
C GLU A 126 5.92 -1.97 -14.27
N LEU A 127 5.50 -0.70 -14.16
CA LEU A 127 4.24 -0.33 -13.53
C LEU A 127 3.01 -0.82 -14.32
N LYS A 128 3.08 -0.87 -15.64
CA LYS A 128 2.01 -1.46 -16.48
C LYS A 128 1.95 -2.99 -16.38
N ALA A 129 3.10 -3.64 -16.15
CA ALA A 129 3.19 -5.08 -15.99
C ALA A 129 2.83 -5.56 -14.58
N LEU A 130 2.60 -4.65 -13.63
CA LEU A 130 2.19 -5.01 -12.27
C LEU A 130 0.88 -5.82 -12.30
N ASP A 131 0.90 -6.94 -11.61
CA ASP A 131 -0.29 -7.76 -11.42
C ASP A 131 -1.37 -6.99 -10.64
N ALA A 132 -2.63 -7.38 -10.89
CA ALA A 132 -3.80 -6.76 -10.25
C ALA A 132 -3.78 -6.83 -8.71
N ASP A 133 -2.92 -7.66 -8.14
CA ASP A 133 -2.78 -7.88 -6.70
C ASP A 133 -1.58 -7.16 -6.06
N GLN A 134 -0.77 -6.48 -6.86
CA GLN A 134 0.42 -5.78 -6.36
C GLN A 134 0.08 -4.34 -5.98
N TYR A 135 0.69 -3.88 -4.89
CA TYR A 135 0.56 -2.51 -4.42
C TYR A 135 1.90 -1.77 -4.53
N ILE A 136 1.81 -0.47 -4.59
CA ILE A 136 2.95 0.46 -4.59
C ILE A 136 2.77 1.51 -3.50
N ASP A 137 3.87 2.06 -3.02
CA ASP A 137 3.85 3.19 -2.10
C ASP A 137 3.76 4.50 -2.89
N ALA A 138 2.82 5.37 -2.52
CA ALA A 138 2.64 6.68 -3.13
C ALA A 138 2.52 7.75 -2.05
N TYR A 139 3.26 8.84 -2.22
CA TYR A 139 3.26 9.97 -1.28
C TYR A 139 2.18 10.99 -1.66
N VAL A 140 1.37 11.39 -0.69
CA VAL A 140 0.31 12.39 -0.88
C VAL A 140 0.90 13.78 -0.75
N LYS A 141 1.03 14.50 -1.87
CA LYS A 141 1.53 15.88 -1.90
C LYS A 141 0.51 16.89 -1.36
N GLU A 142 -0.68 16.83 -1.93
CA GLU A 142 -1.73 17.81 -1.61
C GLU A 142 -3.13 17.25 -1.85
N MET A 143 -4.12 17.88 -1.26
CA MET A 143 -5.52 17.57 -1.46
C MET A 143 -6.16 18.63 -2.38
N THR A 144 -6.89 18.16 -3.38
CA THR A 144 -7.68 18.97 -4.31
C THR A 144 -9.18 18.69 -4.13
N PRO A 145 -10.08 19.49 -4.67
CA PRO A 145 -11.53 19.22 -4.59
C PRO A 145 -11.95 17.87 -5.21
N ALA A 146 -11.18 17.35 -6.18
CA ALA A 146 -11.48 16.10 -6.87
C ALA A 146 -10.81 14.87 -6.24
N GLY A 147 -9.69 15.04 -5.53
CA GLY A 147 -8.89 13.96 -4.98
C GLY A 147 -7.57 14.43 -4.40
N TYR A 148 -6.56 13.59 -4.52
CA TYR A 148 -5.21 13.83 -4.01
C TYR A 148 -4.20 13.76 -5.14
N ASN A 149 -3.35 14.78 -5.23
CA ASN A 149 -2.14 14.73 -6.03
C ASN A 149 -1.07 13.96 -5.25
N MET A 150 -0.53 12.94 -5.88
CA MET A 150 0.43 12.01 -5.27
C MET A 150 1.64 11.82 -6.16
N THR A 151 2.70 11.30 -5.60
CA THR A 151 3.88 10.85 -6.34
C THR A 151 4.21 9.41 -6.01
N ILE A 152 4.59 8.68 -7.04
CA ILE A 152 5.16 7.34 -6.96
C ILE A 152 6.66 7.49 -7.22
N THR A 153 7.49 7.06 -6.29
CA THR A 153 8.94 7.03 -6.48
C THR A 153 9.40 5.59 -6.61
N HIS A 154 9.99 5.26 -7.75
CA HIS A 154 10.50 3.94 -8.05
C HIS A 154 11.82 4.08 -8.79
N ASN A 155 12.89 3.39 -8.34
CA ASN A 155 14.24 3.46 -8.93
C ASN A 155 14.73 4.91 -9.20
N HIS A 156 14.59 5.80 -8.22
CA HIS A 156 14.92 7.25 -8.30
C HIS A 156 14.04 8.06 -9.27
N ILE A 157 13.16 7.43 -10.03
CA ILE A 157 12.17 8.11 -10.88
C ILE A 157 10.93 8.44 -10.05
N THR A 158 10.49 9.69 -10.18
CA THR A 158 9.27 10.19 -9.52
C THR A 158 8.21 10.45 -10.57
N LEU A 159 7.11 9.71 -10.49
CA LEU A 159 5.98 9.80 -11.40
C LEU A 159 4.78 10.45 -10.70
N GLU A 160 4.03 11.22 -11.47
CA GLU A 160 2.81 11.86 -10.97
C GLU A 160 1.65 10.85 -10.91
N ALA A 161 0.93 10.88 -9.80
CA ALA A 161 -0.25 10.04 -9.58
C ALA A 161 -1.40 10.87 -9.01
N PHE A 162 -2.61 10.43 -9.27
CA PHE A 162 -3.83 11.04 -8.76
C PHE A 162 -4.75 9.99 -8.15
N MET A 163 -5.23 10.26 -6.95
CA MET A 163 -6.21 9.41 -6.26
C MET A 163 -7.52 10.17 -6.07
N PRO A 164 -8.61 9.83 -6.78
CA PRO A 164 -9.93 10.40 -6.54
C PRO A 164 -10.39 10.16 -5.09
N HIS A 165 -11.13 11.09 -4.51
CA HIS A 165 -11.69 10.94 -3.15
C HIS A 165 -12.51 9.66 -2.97
N THR A 166 -13.17 9.19 -4.02
CA THR A 166 -13.95 7.94 -4.01
C THR A 166 -13.09 6.69 -3.89
N LEU A 167 -11.80 6.78 -4.23
CA LEU A 167 -10.85 5.68 -4.20
C LEU A 167 -9.89 5.74 -2.99
N ALA A 168 -10.03 6.76 -2.14
CA ALA A 168 -9.14 6.98 -1.00
C ALA A 168 -9.44 6.07 0.21
N GLY A 169 -10.64 5.56 0.35
CA GLY A 169 -11.05 4.68 1.44
C GLY A 169 -12.14 3.71 1.03
N ILE A 170 -12.43 2.72 1.86
CA ILE A 170 -13.55 1.79 1.66
C ILE A 170 -14.86 2.56 1.78
N ASN A 171 -14.95 3.39 2.81
CA ASN A 171 -16.07 4.29 3.05
C ASN A 171 -15.70 5.73 2.64
N LYS A 172 -16.73 6.59 2.55
CA LYS A 172 -16.51 8.02 2.30
C LYS A 172 -15.84 8.63 3.54
N LEU A 173 -14.61 9.10 3.37
CA LEU A 173 -13.87 9.77 4.43
C LEU A 173 -14.51 11.11 4.77
N HIS A 174 -14.64 11.43 6.07
CA HIS A 174 -15.03 12.76 6.51
C HIS A 174 -13.87 13.77 6.35
N GLU A 175 -14.13 15.05 6.45
CA GLU A 175 -13.19 16.10 6.07
C GLU A 175 -11.86 16.06 6.86
N ASN A 176 -11.91 15.80 8.16
CA ASN A 176 -10.71 15.72 8.99
C ASN A 176 -9.83 14.53 8.59
N ALA A 177 -10.42 13.34 8.37
CA ALA A 177 -9.71 12.17 7.92
C ALA A 177 -9.09 12.37 6.51
N ARG A 178 -9.75 13.16 5.64
CA ARG A 178 -9.19 13.53 4.33
C ARG A 178 -7.93 14.38 4.47
N LYS A 179 -7.95 15.38 5.36
CA LYS A 179 -6.81 16.27 5.59
C LYS A 179 -5.61 15.53 6.19
N GLN A 180 -5.86 14.54 7.02
CA GLN A 180 -4.80 13.72 7.66
C GLN A 180 -4.01 12.87 6.68
N LEU A 181 -4.54 12.55 5.49
CA LEU A 181 -3.82 11.79 4.49
C LEU A 181 -2.71 12.59 3.80
N VAL A 182 -2.80 13.93 3.83
CA VAL A 182 -1.78 14.79 3.21
C VAL A 182 -0.46 14.68 3.98
N GLY A 183 0.64 14.53 3.24
CA GLY A 183 1.97 14.33 3.82
C GLY A 183 2.29 12.89 4.22
N GLN A 184 1.39 11.94 3.97
CA GLN A 184 1.61 10.52 4.27
C GLN A 184 1.98 9.72 3.02
N SER A 185 2.75 8.65 3.22
CA SER A 185 2.97 7.62 2.21
C SER A 185 1.91 6.53 2.37
N LEU A 186 1.17 6.24 1.32
CA LEU A 186 0.05 5.31 1.32
C LEU A 186 0.31 4.17 0.35
N ARG A 187 -0.09 2.97 0.74
CA ARG A 187 -0.12 1.82 -0.16
C ARG A 187 -1.35 1.90 -1.05
N VAL A 188 -1.11 1.90 -2.34
CA VAL A 188 -2.14 2.03 -3.37
C VAL A 188 -1.93 1.01 -4.49
N MET A 189 -2.96 0.77 -5.25
CA MET A 189 -2.90 -0.07 -6.45
C MET A 189 -3.19 0.80 -7.67
N ILE A 190 -2.55 0.49 -8.79
CA ILE A 190 -2.79 1.19 -10.03
C ILE A 190 -4.19 0.83 -10.56
N GLU A 191 -4.98 1.84 -10.91
CA GLU A 191 -6.29 1.70 -11.54
C GLU A 191 -6.17 1.82 -13.06
N SER A 192 -5.48 2.87 -13.53
CA SER A 192 -5.26 3.17 -14.93
C SER A 192 -4.15 4.19 -15.11
N TYR A 193 -3.67 4.35 -16.33
CA TYR A 193 -2.74 5.40 -16.74
C TYR A 193 -3.40 6.36 -17.71
N ALA A 194 -3.41 7.64 -17.36
CA ALA A 194 -3.91 8.72 -18.21
C ALA A 194 -2.76 9.29 -19.05
N GLY A 195 -2.50 8.68 -20.20
CA GLY A 195 -1.37 9.02 -21.09
C GLY A 195 -1.33 10.49 -21.51
N ASP A 196 -2.50 11.10 -21.76
CA ASP A 196 -2.60 12.51 -22.15
C ASP A 196 -2.04 13.47 -21.10
N LYS A 197 -2.03 13.06 -19.84
CA LYS A 197 -1.57 13.87 -18.69
C LYS A 197 -0.29 13.34 -18.04
N GLY A 198 0.21 12.19 -18.49
CA GLY A 198 1.35 11.53 -17.87
C GLY A 198 1.11 11.11 -16.41
N THR A 199 -0.15 10.86 -16.01
CA THR A 199 -0.54 10.68 -14.61
C THR A 199 -1.15 9.30 -14.38
N TYR A 200 -0.72 8.60 -13.34
CA TYR A 200 -1.32 7.35 -12.89
C TYR A 200 -2.56 7.62 -12.04
N ILE A 201 -3.66 6.94 -12.33
CA ILE A 201 -4.82 6.91 -11.44
C ILE A 201 -4.63 5.75 -10.48
N VAL A 202 -4.66 6.04 -9.18
CA VAL A 202 -4.40 5.04 -8.13
C VAL A 202 -5.57 4.90 -7.17
N SER A 203 -5.68 3.73 -6.54
CA SER A 203 -6.78 3.36 -5.65
C SER A 203 -6.26 2.75 -4.35
N ARG A 204 -6.41 3.46 -3.24
CA ARG A 204 -6.24 2.89 -1.91
C ARG A 204 -7.36 1.92 -1.56
N ARG A 205 -8.58 2.18 -2.04
CA ARG A 205 -9.74 1.30 -1.83
C ARG A 205 -9.49 -0.13 -2.30
N LYS A 206 -8.86 -0.32 -3.48
CA LYS A 206 -8.51 -1.66 -3.97
C LYS A 206 -7.58 -2.37 -3.01
N TYR A 207 -6.50 -1.71 -2.59
CA TYR A 207 -5.56 -2.24 -1.62
C TYR A 207 -6.24 -2.63 -0.30
N LEU A 208 -7.06 -1.74 0.28
CA LEU A 208 -7.78 -2.00 1.52
C LEU A 208 -8.77 -3.17 1.41
N ASN A 209 -9.46 -3.31 0.27
CA ASN A 209 -10.34 -4.45 0.02
C ASN A 209 -9.58 -5.79 -0.07
N GLN A 210 -8.36 -5.77 -0.59
CA GLN A 210 -7.49 -6.94 -0.63
C GLN A 210 -6.92 -7.28 0.76
N LEU A 211 -6.65 -6.27 1.58
CA LEU A 211 -6.17 -6.42 2.95
C LEU A 211 -7.25 -6.97 3.89
N LYS A 212 -8.51 -6.57 3.67
CA LYS A 212 -9.66 -6.87 4.52
C LYS A 212 -9.79 -8.35 4.94
N PRO A 213 -9.74 -9.36 4.05
CA PRO A 213 -9.86 -10.76 4.46
C PRO A 213 -8.69 -11.25 5.33
N LYS A 214 -7.50 -10.65 5.18
CA LYS A 214 -6.34 -10.97 6.01
C LYS A 214 -6.49 -10.38 7.41
N GLU A 215 -7.00 -9.15 7.52
CA GLU A 215 -7.24 -8.47 8.80
C GLU A 215 -8.40 -9.12 9.57
N ILE A 216 -9.48 -9.55 8.90
CA ILE A 216 -10.58 -10.29 9.55
C ILE A 216 -10.10 -11.56 10.25
N LYS A 217 -9.16 -12.29 9.63
CA LYS A 217 -8.61 -13.54 10.22
C LYS A 217 -7.76 -13.31 11.47
N LYS A 218 -7.26 -12.09 11.68
CA LYS A 218 -6.46 -11.72 12.86
C LYS A 218 -7.31 -11.27 14.03
N LEU A 219 -8.61 -11.02 13.80
CA LEU A 219 -9.48 -10.54 14.85
C LEU A 219 -9.70 -11.61 15.93
N ASN A 220 -9.61 -11.18 17.18
CA ASN A 220 -9.92 -11.98 18.36
C ASN A 220 -11.10 -11.33 19.10
N THR A 221 -12.00 -12.11 19.64
CA THR A 221 -13.17 -11.64 20.38
C THR A 221 -12.84 -11.14 21.79
N GLU A 222 -11.67 -11.51 22.32
CA GLU A 222 -11.22 -11.14 23.66
C GLU A 222 -10.43 -9.83 23.69
N ASP A 223 -9.93 -9.37 22.53
CA ASP A 223 -9.10 -8.19 22.43
C ASP A 223 -9.92 -6.89 22.34
N VAL A 224 -9.40 -5.85 22.98
CA VAL A 224 -9.94 -4.49 22.85
C VAL A 224 -9.38 -3.85 21.58
N TYR A 225 -10.27 -3.30 20.78
CA TYR A 225 -9.92 -2.54 19.57
C TYR A 225 -10.40 -1.10 19.73
N THR A 226 -9.61 -0.19 19.21
CA THR A 226 -9.96 1.23 19.08
C THR A 226 -10.29 1.55 17.63
N GLY A 227 -11.33 2.32 17.39
CA GLY A 227 -11.72 2.73 16.04
C GLY A 227 -12.44 4.06 16.03
N HIS A 228 -12.70 4.56 14.82
CA HIS A 228 -13.37 5.84 14.61
C HIS A 228 -14.79 5.64 14.12
N VAL A 229 -15.72 6.41 14.68
CA VAL A 229 -17.11 6.43 14.23
C VAL A 229 -17.17 7.01 12.81
N THR A 230 -17.75 6.26 11.88
CA THR A 230 -17.97 6.69 10.48
C THR A 230 -19.38 7.24 10.27
N GLY A 231 -20.33 6.84 11.11
CA GLY A 231 -21.70 7.31 11.07
C GLY A 231 -22.58 6.62 12.10
N THR A 232 -23.72 7.24 12.36
CA THR A 232 -24.71 6.77 13.33
C THR A 232 -26.06 6.54 12.66
N THR A 233 -26.80 5.59 13.19
CA THR A 233 -28.19 5.29 12.80
C THR A 233 -29.02 5.13 14.07
N PRO A 234 -30.37 5.15 14.01
CA PRO A 234 -31.20 4.87 15.17
C PRO A 234 -30.97 3.50 15.81
N PHE A 235 -30.37 2.58 15.06
CA PHE A 235 -30.13 1.16 15.47
C PHE A 235 -28.73 0.92 16.00
N GLY A 236 -27.76 1.81 15.75
CA GLY A 236 -26.38 1.62 16.18
C GLY A 236 -25.37 2.55 15.51
N VAL A 237 -24.11 2.32 15.83
CA VAL A 237 -22.96 3.10 15.41
C VAL A 237 -22.09 2.27 14.48
N PHE A 238 -21.68 2.84 13.35
CA PHE A 238 -20.69 2.25 12.45
C PHE A 238 -19.31 2.76 12.81
N VAL A 239 -18.38 1.83 12.95
CA VAL A 239 -17.00 2.09 13.36
C VAL A 239 -16.04 1.51 12.34
N GLU A 240 -15.04 2.30 11.96
CA GLU A 240 -13.92 1.87 11.13
C GLU A 240 -12.68 1.68 12.01
N PHE A 241 -11.97 0.58 11.81
CA PHE A 241 -10.78 0.19 12.58
C PHE A 241 -9.83 -0.64 11.72
N ASN A 242 -8.58 -0.82 12.18
CA ASN A 242 -7.55 -1.55 11.46
C ASN A 242 -7.45 -1.15 9.97
N GLU A 243 -7.56 0.15 9.67
CA GLU A 243 -7.48 0.78 8.35
C GLU A 243 -8.55 0.35 7.32
N CYS A 244 -9.07 -0.88 7.39
CA CYS A 244 -9.91 -1.44 6.34
C CYS A 244 -11.17 -2.15 6.84
N LEU A 245 -11.34 -2.30 8.15
CA LEU A 245 -12.47 -3.01 8.71
C LEU A 245 -13.57 -2.02 9.13
N THR A 246 -14.80 -2.38 8.86
CA THR A 246 -15.97 -1.65 9.33
C THR A 246 -16.88 -2.61 10.08
N GLY A 247 -17.22 -2.26 11.30
CA GLY A 247 -18.15 -2.99 12.13
C GLY A 247 -19.32 -2.11 12.60
N MET A 248 -20.34 -2.73 13.16
CA MET A 248 -21.49 -2.03 13.75
C MET A 248 -21.65 -2.43 15.21
N ILE A 249 -21.75 -1.42 16.08
CA ILE A 249 -22.19 -1.58 17.47
C ILE A 249 -23.68 -1.33 17.48
N HIS A 250 -24.47 -2.38 17.74
CA HIS A 250 -25.93 -2.22 17.89
C HIS A 250 -26.26 -1.44 19.17
N LYS A 251 -27.40 -0.73 19.20
CA LYS A 251 -27.88 0.06 20.36
C LYS A 251 -27.83 -0.72 21.67
N SER A 252 -28.17 -2.01 21.67
CA SER A 252 -28.14 -2.86 22.86
C SER A 252 -26.74 -3.26 23.33
N ASN A 253 -25.71 -3.04 22.50
CA ASN A 253 -24.32 -3.43 22.76
C ASN A 253 -23.40 -2.21 22.96
N ILE A 254 -23.97 -0.99 22.97
CA ILE A 254 -23.25 0.23 23.30
C ILE A 254 -23.31 0.48 24.81
N HIS A 255 -22.31 1.21 25.34
CA HIS A 255 -22.29 1.58 26.77
C HIS A 255 -23.59 2.27 27.16
N PRO A 256 -24.20 1.98 28.35
CA PRO A 256 -25.48 2.50 28.76
C PRO A 256 -25.61 4.04 28.68
N ASP A 257 -24.56 4.77 28.97
CA ASP A 257 -24.51 6.24 28.91
C ASP A 257 -24.77 6.82 27.53
N TRP A 258 -24.52 6.02 26.47
CA TRP A 258 -24.66 6.41 25.07
C TRP A 258 -25.92 5.87 24.39
N GLN A 259 -26.64 4.92 25.01
CA GLN A 259 -27.80 4.25 24.39
C GLN A 259 -28.88 5.20 23.91
N ASP A 260 -29.13 6.26 24.68
CA ASP A 260 -30.14 7.27 24.33
C ASP A 260 -29.57 8.46 23.54
N LYS A 261 -28.24 8.55 23.41
CA LYS A 261 -27.53 9.65 22.77
C LYS A 261 -26.79 9.24 21.52
N ILE A 262 -27.08 8.08 20.95
CA ILE A 262 -26.36 7.51 19.78
C ILE A 262 -26.25 8.52 18.63
N GLN A 263 -27.32 9.28 18.35
CA GLN A 263 -27.32 10.25 17.25
C GLN A 263 -26.48 11.50 17.54
N GLN A 264 -26.03 11.70 18.77
CA GLN A 264 -25.15 12.82 19.16
C GLN A 264 -23.67 12.46 19.03
N ILE A 265 -23.35 11.19 18.75
CA ILE A 265 -21.97 10.76 18.54
C ILE A 265 -21.53 11.27 17.16
N GLU A 266 -20.52 12.12 17.14
CA GLU A 266 -19.99 12.70 15.92
C GLU A 266 -19.11 11.72 15.15
N ALA A 267 -19.16 11.83 13.82
CA ALA A 267 -18.22 11.09 12.96
C ALA A 267 -16.78 11.52 13.24
N GLY A 268 -15.87 10.55 13.38
CA GLY A 268 -14.48 10.77 13.78
C GLY A 268 -14.21 10.60 15.28
N THR A 269 -15.25 10.40 16.12
CA THR A 269 -15.05 10.08 17.53
C THR A 269 -14.35 8.73 17.69
N GLU A 270 -13.30 8.69 18.49
CA GLU A 270 -12.65 7.42 18.87
C GLU A 270 -13.46 6.69 19.92
N ILE A 271 -13.64 5.39 19.72
CA ILE A 271 -14.32 4.52 20.68
C ILE A 271 -13.60 3.18 20.78
N ASP A 272 -13.59 2.63 22.01
CA ASP A 272 -13.08 1.31 22.29
C ASP A 272 -14.23 0.30 22.27
N PHE A 273 -13.95 -0.90 21.76
CA PHE A 273 -14.94 -1.97 21.62
C PHE A 273 -14.27 -3.35 21.52
N PHE A 274 -15.09 -4.38 21.63
CA PHE A 274 -14.73 -5.76 21.38
C PHE A 274 -15.41 -6.27 20.11
N VAL A 275 -14.83 -7.28 19.47
CA VAL A 275 -15.50 -8.01 18.40
C VAL A 275 -16.43 -9.03 19.02
N LYS A 276 -17.74 -8.87 18.82
CA LYS A 276 -18.74 -9.81 19.33
C LYS A 276 -18.89 -11.03 18.45
N GLU A 277 -18.99 -10.81 17.14
CA GLU A 277 -19.24 -11.86 16.16
C GLU A 277 -18.82 -11.43 14.76
N ILE A 278 -18.33 -12.37 13.96
CA ILE A 278 -18.01 -12.20 12.55
C ILE A 278 -18.92 -13.10 11.71
N ILE A 279 -19.84 -12.50 10.94
CA ILE A 279 -20.81 -13.24 10.15
C ILE A 279 -20.29 -13.39 8.71
N ARG A 280 -20.07 -14.64 8.27
CA ARG A 280 -19.68 -15.00 6.89
C ARG A 280 -18.47 -14.23 6.37
N ASP A 281 -17.49 -13.95 7.23
CA ASP A 281 -16.25 -13.20 6.94
C ASP A 281 -16.48 -11.82 6.27
N LYS A 282 -17.66 -11.23 6.45
CA LYS A 282 -18.04 -9.96 5.81
C LYS A 282 -18.61 -8.90 6.75
N LYS A 283 -19.43 -9.34 7.72
CA LYS A 283 -20.12 -8.43 8.65
C LYS A 283 -19.56 -8.63 10.04
N ILE A 284 -18.99 -7.56 10.60
CA ILE A 284 -18.39 -7.57 11.93
C ILE A 284 -19.37 -6.88 12.88
N ILE A 285 -19.83 -7.62 13.90
CA ILE A 285 -20.66 -7.09 14.98
C ILE A 285 -19.75 -6.77 16.14
N LEU A 286 -19.86 -5.55 16.64
CA LEU A 286 -19.04 -5.01 17.71
C LEU A 286 -19.86 -4.81 18.97
N THR A 287 -19.20 -4.75 20.14
CA THR A 287 -19.82 -4.48 21.43
C THR A 287 -18.90 -3.66 22.31
N GLN A 288 -19.45 -2.72 23.07
CA GLN A 288 -18.75 -2.04 24.18
C GLN A 288 -19.03 -2.71 25.52
N ILE A 289 -20.02 -3.58 25.56
CA ILE A 289 -20.37 -4.32 26.76
C ILE A 289 -19.53 -5.59 26.76
N GLN A 290 -18.54 -5.63 27.63
CA GLN A 290 -17.84 -6.87 27.91
C GLN A 290 -18.84 -7.79 28.62
N LYS A 291 -19.23 -8.88 27.98
CA LYS A 291 -19.89 -9.97 28.71
C LYS A 291 -18.82 -10.49 29.66
N GLU A 292 -18.98 -10.21 30.95
CA GLU A 292 -18.22 -10.95 31.95
C GLU A 292 -18.51 -12.43 31.70
N SER A 293 -17.49 -13.16 31.32
CA SER A 293 -17.63 -14.60 31.14
C SER A 293 -18.03 -15.18 32.50
N LEU A 294 -19.09 -15.97 32.52
CA LEU A 294 -19.47 -16.68 33.76
C LEU A 294 -18.27 -17.45 34.36
N TRP A 295 -17.32 -17.85 33.48
CA TRP A 295 -16.08 -18.51 33.86
C TRP A 295 -15.17 -17.67 34.74
N ASP A 296 -15.19 -16.35 34.63
CA ASP A 296 -14.31 -15.46 35.40
C ASP A 296 -14.84 -15.26 36.82
N ASN A 297 -16.17 -15.26 36.95
CA ASN A 297 -16.83 -14.95 38.21
C ASN A 297 -17.39 -16.16 38.93
N ILE A 298 -17.47 -17.33 38.29
CA ILE A 298 -18.03 -18.55 38.91
C ILE A 298 -17.04 -19.22 39.89
N GLY A 299 -17.51 -19.44 41.10
CA GLY A 299 -16.78 -20.13 42.17
C GLY A 299 -17.51 -21.33 42.71
N SER A 300 -16.77 -22.19 43.41
CA SER A 300 -17.38 -23.31 44.15
C SER A 300 -18.29 -22.76 45.28
N GLY A 301 -19.51 -23.20 45.31
CA GLY A 301 -20.51 -22.77 46.29
C GLY A 301 -21.58 -21.84 45.74
N ASP A 302 -21.36 -21.24 44.57
CA ASP A 302 -22.31 -20.32 43.94
C ASP A 302 -23.61 -21.05 43.53
N ILE A 303 -24.73 -20.33 43.66
CA ILE A 303 -26.04 -20.82 43.20
C ILE A 303 -26.40 -20.05 41.93
N ILE A 304 -26.68 -20.78 40.88
CA ILE A 304 -26.94 -20.21 39.55
C ILE A 304 -28.17 -20.90 38.96
N ASP A 305 -29.01 -20.14 38.28
CA ASP A 305 -30.11 -20.66 37.51
C ASP A 305 -29.64 -21.09 36.12
N GLY A 306 -30.06 -22.27 35.69
CA GLY A 306 -29.73 -22.80 34.38
C GLY A 306 -30.94 -23.43 33.71
N ILE A 307 -30.79 -23.81 32.46
CA ILE A 307 -31.81 -24.50 31.67
C ILE A 307 -31.29 -25.89 31.32
N VAL A 308 -32.10 -26.91 31.61
CA VAL A 308 -31.77 -28.32 31.26
C VAL A 308 -31.67 -28.45 29.74
N ARG A 309 -30.47 -28.78 29.26
CA ARG A 309 -30.19 -28.98 27.85
C ARG A 309 -30.51 -30.42 27.40
N ASP A 310 -29.99 -31.41 28.15
CA ASP A 310 -30.10 -32.81 27.74
C ASP A 310 -29.80 -33.75 28.90
N HIS A 311 -30.38 -34.97 28.84
CA HIS A 311 -30.11 -36.05 29.76
C HIS A 311 -29.14 -37.06 29.13
N LYS A 312 -28.05 -37.35 29.82
CA LYS A 312 -27.06 -38.34 29.42
C LYS A 312 -26.93 -39.44 30.44
N ASN A 313 -26.34 -40.58 30.06
CA ASN A 313 -26.13 -41.72 30.96
C ASN A 313 -25.30 -41.39 32.21
N PHE A 314 -24.46 -40.33 32.13
CA PHE A 314 -23.57 -39.89 33.19
C PHE A 314 -24.11 -38.68 33.99
N GLY A 315 -25.25 -38.09 33.59
CA GLY A 315 -25.82 -36.96 34.28
C GLY A 315 -26.69 -36.06 33.41
N ILE A 316 -27.08 -34.94 33.98
CA ILE A 316 -27.88 -33.89 33.31
C ILE A 316 -26.98 -32.74 32.92
N LEU A 317 -27.05 -32.35 31.65
CA LEU A 317 -26.37 -31.15 31.12
C LEU A 317 -27.28 -29.94 31.29
N VAL A 318 -26.75 -28.88 31.92
CA VAL A 318 -27.47 -27.65 32.19
C VAL A 318 -26.72 -26.50 31.54
N ASN A 319 -27.40 -25.71 30.70
CA ASN A 319 -26.87 -24.43 30.19
C ASN A 319 -27.01 -23.38 31.29
N LEU A 320 -25.89 -22.83 31.72
CA LEU A 320 -25.81 -21.76 32.71
C LEU A 320 -25.93 -20.38 32.05
N ASP A 321 -25.35 -20.25 30.86
CA ASP A 321 -25.52 -19.13 29.94
C ASP A 321 -25.48 -19.61 28.47
N GLU A 322 -25.33 -18.64 27.49
CA GLU A 322 -25.29 -18.97 26.06
C GLU A 322 -24.08 -19.84 25.67
N GLU A 323 -22.98 -19.75 26.42
CA GLU A 323 -21.68 -20.36 26.09
C GLU A 323 -21.22 -21.41 27.13
N THR A 324 -21.80 -21.36 28.32
CA THR A 324 -21.33 -22.14 29.48
C THR A 324 -22.30 -23.25 29.84
N MET A 325 -21.78 -24.46 29.91
CA MET A 325 -22.52 -25.63 30.34
C MET A 325 -21.94 -26.22 31.62
N GLY A 326 -22.83 -26.69 32.50
CA GLY A 326 -22.46 -27.48 33.64
C GLY A 326 -23.05 -28.89 33.61
N LEU A 327 -22.45 -29.78 34.37
CA LEU A 327 -22.88 -31.17 34.51
C LEU A 327 -23.35 -31.47 35.93
N ILE A 328 -24.57 -31.90 36.06
CA ILE A 328 -25.07 -32.57 37.28
C ILE A 328 -24.83 -34.08 37.12
N HIS A 329 -23.84 -34.62 37.83
CA HIS A 329 -23.52 -36.04 37.75
C HIS A 329 -24.64 -36.89 38.36
N THR A 330 -24.82 -38.13 37.87
CA THR A 330 -25.86 -39.05 38.36
C THR A 330 -25.82 -39.29 39.87
N SER A 331 -24.61 -39.27 40.49
CA SER A 331 -24.45 -39.38 41.95
C SER A 331 -25.03 -38.20 42.72
N GLU A 332 -25.14 -37.03 42.11
CA GLU A 332 -25.71 -35.84 42.76
C GLU A 332 -27.23 -35.77 42.62
N ILE A 333 -27.78 -36.32 41.53
CA ILE A 333 -29.23 -36.42 41.30
C ILE A 333 -29.90 -37.24 42.40
N GLY A 334 -29.25 -38.30 42.85
CA GLY A 334 -29.77 -39.19 43.90
C GLY A 334 -29.78 -38.58 45.30
N LYS A 335 -28.92 -37.62 45.61
CA LYS A 335 -28.82 -37.00 46.95
C LYS A 335 -29.95 -36.06 47.30
N VAL A 336 -30.66 -35.48 46.33
CA VAL A 336 -31.69 -34.44 46.51
C VAL A 336 -33.09 -34.94 46.14
N GLY A 337 -33.34 -36.27 46.21
CA GLY A 337 -34.68 -36.83 45.97
C GLY A 337 -35.14 -36.86 44.52
N GLY A 338 -34.20 -36.79 43.57
CA GLY A 338 -34.47 -36.92 42.15
C GLY A 338 -34.98 -35.62 41.51
N VAL A 339 -34.13 -34.94 40.77
CA VAL A 339 -34.57 -33.81 39.92
C VAL A 339 -35.36 -34.40 38.75
N LYS A 340 -36.67 -34.27 38.79
CA LYS A 340 -37.55 -34.51 37.64
C LYS A 340 -37.64 -33.16 36.86
N ALA A 341 -36.56 -32.82 36.16
CA ALA A 341 -36.58 -31.67 35.29
C ALA A 341 -36.42 -32.18 33.85
N ASP A 342 -37.36 -31.85 33.02
CA ASP A 342 -37.35 -32.22 31.61
C ASP A 342 -36.50 -31.25 30.80
N LYS A 343 -36.15 -31.63 29.58
CA LYS A 343 -35.39 -30.79 28.67
C LYS A 343 -36.13 -29.46 28.44
N GLY A 344 -35.45 -28.35 28.73
CA GLY A 344 -35.98 -26.98 28.63
C GLY A 344 -36.45 -26.37 29.95
N ASP A 345 -36.48 -27.18 31.05
CA ASP A 345 -36.87 -26.66 32.36
C ASP A 345 -35.77 -25.80 32.99
N LYS A 346 -36.19 -24.80 33.74
CA LYS A 346 -35.31 -23.99 34.59
C LYS A 346 -35.01 -24.73 35.88
N VAL A 347 -33.74 -24.82 36.22
CA VAL A 347 -33.27 -25.50 37.45
C VAL A 347 -32.28 -24.58 38.16
N SER A 348 -32.43 -24.48 39.50
CA SER A 348 -31.43 -23.79 40.30
C SER A 348 -30.40 -24.82 40.77
N VAL A 349 -29.14 -24.50 40.49
CA VAL A 349 -28.02 -25.44 40.73
C VAL A 349 -26.93 -24.75 41.54
N LYS A 350 -26.27 -25.52 42.39
CA LYS A 350 -25.11 -25.06 43.14
C LYS A 350 -23.82 -25.60 42.49
N VAL A 351 -22.84 -24.76 42.34
CA VAL A 351 -21.52 -25.12 41.79
C VAL A 351 -20.75 -25.95 42.83
N LEU A 352 -20.37 -27.15 42.47
CA LEU A 352 -19.52 -28.02 43.30
C LEU A 352 -18.04 -27.77 43.04
N ALA A 353 -17.67 -27.71 41.78
CA ALA A 353 -16.30 -27.51 41.35
C ALA A 353 -16.25 -26.89 39.95
N VAL A 354 -15.21 -26.10 39.70
CA VAL A 354 -14.91 -25.48 38.38
C VAL A 354 -13.54 -25.96 37.92
N ASP A 355 -13.51 -26.75 36.85
CA ASP A 355 -12.28 -27.16 36.17
C ASP A 355 -12.00 -26.16 35.05
N ARG A 356 -11.18 -25.14 35.32
CA ARG A 356 -10.84 -24.07 34.36
C ARG A 356 -9.97 -24.56 33.19
N MET A 357 -9.16 -25.63 33.41
CA MET A 357 -8.29 -26.16 32.36
C MET A 357 -9.08 -26.93 31.28
N ASN A 358 -10.06 -27.75 31.72
CA ASN A 358 -10.86 -28.54 30.80
C ASN A 358 -12.22 -27.89 30.48
N ARG A 359 -12.48 -26.69 30.96
CA ARG A 359 -13.74 -25.92 30.83
C ARG A 359 -14.96 -26.79 31.24
N LYS A 360 -14.92 -27.35 32.44
CA LYS A 360 -16.03 -28.17 33.02
C LYS A 360 -16.50 -27.60 34.33
N ILE A 361 -17.81 -27.49 34.47
CA ILE A 361 -18.46 -27.07 35.73
C ILE A 361 -19.29 -28.25 36.27
N PHE A 362 -19.00 -28.64 37.48
CA PHE A 362 -19.75 -29.68 38.18
C PHE A 362 -20.78 -29.03 39.08
N LEU A 363 -22.03 -29.52 38.98
CA LEU A 363 -23.20 -28.95 39.62
C LEU A 363 -23.90 -29.95 40.52
N THR A 364 -24.57 -29.43 41.53
CA THR A 364 -25.56 -30.20 42.32
C THR A 364 -26.87 -29.41 42.32
N PRO A 365 -28.05 -30.06 42.24
CA PRO A 365 -29.30 -29.36 42.32
C PRO A 365 -29.48 -28.76 43.71
N THR A 366 -30.02 -27.54 43.77
CA THR A 366 -30.50 -26.91 45.03
C THR A 366 -31.92 -27.41 45.28
N LYS A 367 -32.28 -27.52 46.57
CA LYS A 367 -33.65 -27.95 46.98
C LYS A 367 -34.71 -27.00 46.48
#